data_431df3df0493c0a933f6ec90d20ca587
#
_entry.id   431df3df0493c0a933f6ec90d20ca587
#
_cell.length_a   1.000
_cell.length_b   1.000
_cell.length_c   1.000
_cell.angle_alpha   90.00
_cell.angle_beta   90.00
_cell.angle_gamma   90.00
#
_symmetry.space_group_name_H-M   'P 1'
#
loop_
_entity.id
_entity.type
_entity.pdbx_description
1 polymer ?
#
loop_
_entity_poly.entity_id
_entity_poly.type
_entity_poly.pdbx_seq_one_letter_code
_entity_poly.pdbx_strand_id
1 'polypeptide(L)'
;MPPASTRFRLQPANTQRIPFWGQLFIGLIWLGYVLALIFSGEGSSDFHFLHYVFLVFSLVYLGYVLVHNAPIFGTQSYLEFTPAYIVHKNGLFRPKQAFAAETIAAIELLPRQLRLKLKDGTSFPLSLREIRGAKRKRLVIDKARTFAAQHQIPVREA
;
A
#
# COMPACT_ATOMS: atom_id res chain seq x y z
N MET A 1 -29.76 -11.15 3.06
CA MET A 1 -28.72 -10.18 3.44
C MET A 1 -27.48 -10.50 2.64
N PRO A 2 -26.89 -9.57 1.87
CA PRO A 2 -25.64 -9.86 1.20
C PRO A 2 -24.57 -10.13 2.25
N PRO A 3 -23.78 -11.21 2.10
CA PRO A 3 -22.72 -11.53 3.04
C PRO A 3 -21.70 -10.40 3.06
N ALA A 4 -21.40 -9.91 4.27
CA ALA A 4 -20.56 -8.74 4.48
C ALA A 4 -19.12 -9.00 3.98
N SER A 5 -18.66 -8.20 3.01
CA SER A 5 -17.26 -8.21 2.62
C SER A 5 -16.40 -7.75 3.81
N THR A 6 -15.31 -8.45 4.06
CA THR A 6 -14.38 -8.07 5.14
C THR A 6 -13.08 -7.56 4.53
N ARG A 7 -12.78 -6.27 4.77
CA ARG A 7 -11.61 -5.58 4.22
C ARG A 7 -10.55 -5.37 5.29
N PHE A 8 -9.34 -5.86 5.02
CA PHE A 8 -8.16 -5.68 5.86
C PHE A 8 -7.19 -4.70 5.19
N ARG A 9 -6.86 -3.62 5.89
CA ARG A 9 -5.84 -2.70 5.42
C ARG A 9 -4.46 -3.32 5.61
N LEU A 10 -3.68 -3.36 4.55
CA LEU A 10 -2.28 -3.75 4.56
C LEU A 10 -1.44 -2.49 4.76
N GLN A 11 -0.47 -2.55 5.65
CA GLN A 11 0.52 -1.49 5.76
C GLN A 11 1.76 -1.93 4.99
N PRO A 12 2.38 -1.06 4.19
CA PRO A 12 3.63 -1.42 3.53
C PRO A 12 4.63 -1.87 4.59
N ALA A 13 5.29 -2.99 4.33
CA ALA A 13 6.36 -3.49 5.20
C ALA A 13 7.34 -2.35 5.46
N ASN A 14 7.59 -2.11 6.74
CA ASN A 14 8.35 -0.94 7.23
C ASN A 14 9.82 -1.08 6.81
N THR A 15 10.11 -0.83 5.54
CA THR A 15 11.48 -0.61 5.07
C THR A 15 11.82 0.83 5.42
N GLN A 16 12.62 1.04 6.46
CA GLN A 16 13.40 2.25 6.82
C GLN A 16 12.97 3.56 6.11
N ARG A 17 11.69 3.91 6.19
CA ARG A 17 11.23 5.17 5.64
C ARG A 17 11.37 6.22 6.70
N ILE A 18 12.06 7.30 6.37
CA ILE A 18 11.97 8.54 7.11
C ILE A 18 10.48 8.77 7.40
N PRO A 19 10.07 8.96 8.67
CA PRO A 19 8.66 9.11 8.99
C PRO A 19 8.06 10.24 8.15
N PHE A 20 6.82 10.10 7.73
CA PHE A 20 6.10 11.07 6.89
C PHE A 20 6.32 12.52 7.34
N TRP A 21 6.25 12.76 8.64
CA TRP A 21 6.47 14.08 9.22
C TRP A 21 7.88 14.63 8.96
N GLY A 22 8.91 13.78 8.97
CA GLY A 22 10.27 14.18 8.65
C GLY A 22 10.42 14.60 7.19
N GLN A 23 9.82 13.83 6.25
CA GLN A 23 9.83 14.17 4.83
C GLN A 23 9.05 15.47 4.55
N LEU A 24 7.89 15.62 5.19
CA LEU A 24 7.07 16.82 5.07
C LEU A 24 7.82 18.05 5.61
N PHE A 25 8.45 17.92 6.77
CA PHE A 25 9.21 19.00 7.41
C PHE A 25 10.39 19.46 6.56
N ILE A 26 11.17 18.52 6.02
CA ILE A 26 12.27 18.83 5.08
C ILE A 26 11.73 19.56 3.85
N GLY A 27 10.64 19.07 3.27
CA GLY A 27 10.04 19.71 2.09
C GLY A 27 9.54 21.14 2.37
N LEU A 28 8.96 21.38 3.55
CA LEU A 28 8.51 22.71 3.97
C LEU A 28 9.69 23.67 4.22
N ILE A 29 10.79 23.20 4.84
CA ILE A 29 11.99 24.01 5.04
C ILE A 29 12.58 24.43 3.67
N TRP A 30 12.70 23.48 2.74
CA TRP A 30 13.19 23.77 1.39
C TRP A 30 12.29 24.77 0.67
N LEU A 31 10.98 24.58 0.73
CA LEU A 31 10.03 25.52 0.12
C LEU A 31 10.17 26.90 0.73
N GLY A 32 10.21 27.01 2.07
CA GLY A 32 10.40 28.27 2.78
C GLY A 32 11.70 28.97 2.41
N TYR A 33 12.81 28.22 2.30
CA TYR A 33 14.10 28.76 1.88
C TYR A 33 14.06 29.32 0.45
N VAL A 34 13.49 28.58 -0.49
CA VAL A 34 13.38 29.03 -1.89
C VAL A 34 12.49 30.25 -2.01
N LEU A 35 11.38 30.32 -1.27
CA LEU A 35 10.50 31.49 -1.22
C LEU A 35 11.25 32.70 -0.64
N ALA A 36 12.01 32.52 0.44
CA ALA A 36 12.82 33.57 1.02
C ALA A 36 13.82 34.13 0.00
N LEU A 37 14.52 33.29 -0.78
CA LEU A 37 15.41 33.73 -1.83
C LEU A 37 14.72 34.54 -2.95
N ILE A 38 13.50 34.13 -3.33
CA ILE A 38 12.72 34.83 -4.36
C ILE A 38 12.28 36.22 -3.85
N PHE A 39 11.84 36.29 -2.57
CA PHE A 39 11.33 37.54 -2.01
C PHE A 39 12.42 38.50 -1.50
N SER A 40 13.60 37.98 -1.09
CA SER A 40 14.69 38.84 -0.63
C SER A 40 15.34 39.68 -1.73
N GLY A 41 15.15 39.31 -3.00
CA GLY A 41 15.72 40.04 -4.13
C GLY A 41 17.25 40.07 -4.18
N GLU A 42 17.93 39.33 -3.30
CA GLU A 42 19.41 39.32 -3.14
C GLU A 42 20.13 38.44 -4.17
N GLY A 43 19.54 38.20 -5.32
CA GLY A 43 20.18 37.44 -6.39
C GLY A 43 20.66 38.35 -7.53
N SER A 44 21.88 38.15 -8.02
CA SER A 44 22.29 38.71 -9.32
C SER A 44 21.28 38.23 -10.39
N SER A 45 20.90 39.11 -11.31
CA SER A 45 19.85 38.87 -12.33
C SER A 45 19.98 37.55 -13.10
N ASP A 46 21.17 36.98 -13.18
CA ASP A 46 21.49 35.78 -13.95
C ASP A 46 21.04 34.47 -13.27
N PHE A 47 20.77 34.50 -11.96
CA PHE A 47 20.39 33.29 -11.19
C PHE A 47 18.91 33.19 -10.82
N HIS A 48 18.10 34.20 -11.16
CA HIS A 48 16.66 34.17 -10.83
C HIS A 48 15.94 32.93 -11.41
N PHE A 49 16.33 32.48 -12.58
CA PHE A 49 15.79 31.29 -13.22
C PHE A 49 15.97 30.03 -12.33
N LEU A 50 17.12 29.87 -11.68
CA LEU A 50 17.42 28.74 -10.81
C LEU A 50 16.46 28.70 -9.60
N HIS A 51 16.07 29.82 -9.02
CA HIS A 51 15.13 29.88 -7.89
C HIS A 51 13.75 29.33 -8.30
N TYR A 52 13.27 29.66 -9.50
CA TYR A 52 12.00 29.11 -10.00
C TYR A 52 12.10 27.61 -10.30
N VAL A 53 13.22 27.12 -10.80
CA VAL A 53 13.46 25.68 -10.98
C VAL A 53 13.42 24.97 -9.64
N PHE A 54 14.09 25.48 -8.61
CA PHE A 54 14.05 24.91 -7.26
C PHE A 54 12.66 24.97 -6.64
N LEU A 55 11.88 26.02 -6.92
CA LEU A 55 10.48 26.12 -6.49
C LEU A 55 9.65 24.98 -7.07
N VAL A 56 9.76 24.72 -8.37
CA VAL A 56 9.06 23.64 -9.04
C VAL A 56 9.45 22.28 -8.44
N PHE A 57 10.75 22.03 -8.23
CA PHE A 57 11.21 20.78 -7.60
C PHE A 57 10.68 20.61 -6.18
N SER A 58 10.65 21.68 -5.38
CA SER A 58 10.10 21.65 -4.01
C SER A 58 8.60 21.31 -4.01
N LEU A 59 7.83 21.89 -4.92
CA LEU A 59 6.40 21.61 -5.08
C LEU A 59 6.14 20.17 -5.55
N VAL A 60 6.90 19.69 -6.52
CA VAL A 60 6.82 18.30 -7.00
C VAL A 60 7.17 17.32 -5.87
N TYR A 61 8.24 17.61 -5.11
CA TYR A 61 8.62 16.78 -3.96
C TYR A 61 7.52 16.73 -2.89
N LEU A 62 6.97 17.88 -2.50
CA LEU A 62 5.86 17.93 -1.54
C LEU A 62 4.63 17.21 -2.07
N GLY A 63 4.27 17.41 -3.33
CA GLY A 63 3.20 16.68 -3.99
C GLY A 63 3.42 15.17 -3.94
N TYR A 64 4.64 14.71 -4.25
CA TYR A 64 5.02 13.30 -4.15
C TYR A 64 4.88 12.76 -2.72
N VAL A 65 5.38 13.51 -1.71
CA VAL A 65 5.29 13.11 -0.29
C VAL A 65 3.83 13.01 0.14
N LEU A 66 2.99 13.96 -0.24
CA LEU A 66 1.56 13.95 0.07
C LEU A 66 0.84 12.79 -0.60
N VAL A 67 1.01 12.61 -1.91
CA VAL A 67 0.35 11.53 -2.67
C VAL A 67 0.79 10.16 -2.19
N HIS A 68 2.08 10.00 -1.88
CA HIS A 68 2.64 8.69 -1.51
C HIS A 68 2.31 8.28 -0.07
N ASN A 69 2.18 9.23 0.84
CA ASN A 69 2.00 8.97 2.27
C ASN A 69 0.59 9.30 2.78
N ALA A 70 -0.17 10.14 2.07
CA ALA A 70 -1.52 10.50 2.51
C ALA A 70 -2.52 9.37 2.18
N PRO A 71 -3.34 8.93 3.14
CA PRO A 71 -4.38 7.94 2.92
C PRO A 71 -5.56 8.46 2.07
N ILE A 72 -5.51 9.73 1.66
CA ILE A 72 -6.62 10.47 1.03
C ILE A 72 -6.96 9.92 -0.35
N PHE A 73 -5.97 9.43 -1.12
CA PHE A 73 -6.17 9.02 -2.52
C PHE A 73 -6.40 7.52 -2.72
N GLY A 74 -6.86 6.80 -1.70
CA GLY A 74 -7.14 5.35 -1.85
C GLY A 74 -5.91 4.49 -2.14
N THR A 75 -4.72 5.01 -1.82
CA THR A 75 -3.41 4.40 -2.06
C THR A 75 -3.13 3.20 -1.16
N GLN A 76 -4.05 2.88 -0.27
CA GLN A 76 -3.86 1.85 0.74
C GLN A 76 -3.90 0.47 0.11
N SER A 77 -2.84 -0.29 0.36
CA SER A 77 -2.84 -1.73 0.14
C SER A 77 -3.93 -2.37 1.00
N TYR A 78 -4.71 -3.24 0.43
CA TYR A 78 -5.75 -3.96 1.18
C TYR A 78 -5.93 -5.38 0.67
N LEU A 79 -6.35 -6.24 1.57
CA LEU A 79 -6.84 -7.57 1.31
C LEU A 79 -8.32 -7.61 1.68
N GLU A 80 -9.17 -8.04 0.77
CA GLU A 80 -10.60 -8.10 0.97
C GLU A 80 -11.10 -9.50 0.64
N PHE A 81 -11.84 -10.07 1.57
CA PHE A 81 -12.56 -11.32 1.36
C PHE A 81 -14.01 -11.00 1.05
N THR A 82 -14.44 -11.29 -0.16
CA THR A 82 -15.83 -11.27 -0.58
C THR A 82 -16.34 -12.72 -0.66
N PRO A 83 -17.63 -12.96 -0.74
CA PRO A 83 -18.15 -14.34 -0.81
C PRO A 83 -17.62 -15.15 -1.99
N ALA A 84 -17.26 -14.50 -3.11
CA ALA A 84 -16.84 -15.18 -4.34
C ALA A 84 -15.38 -14.92 -4.73
N TYR A 85 -14.74 -13.90 -4.14
CA TYR A 85 -13.41 -13.45 -4.56
C TYR A 85 -12.53 -13.09 -3.37
N ILE A 86 -11.24 -13.37 -3.52
CA ILE A 86 -10.19 -12.76 -2.69
C ILE A 86 -9.57 -11.63 -3.50
N VAL A 87 -9.65 -10.41 -2.98
CA VAL A 87 -9.16 -9.22 -3.68
C VAL A 87 -7.93 -8.70 -2.97
N HIS A 88 -6.85 -8.53 -3.71
CA HIS A 88 -5.61 -7.96 -3.24
C HIS A 88 -5.25 -6.72 -4.05
N LYS A 89 -4.96 -5.62 -3.36
CA LYS A 89 -4.41 -4.40 -3.94
C LYS A 89 -3.15 -4.01 -3.19
N ASN A 90 -2.06 -3.82 -3.91
CA ASN A 90 -0.77 -3.44 -3.34
C ASN A 90 -0.29 -2.11 -3.92
N GLY A 91 -0.57 -1.01 -3.19
CA GLY A 91 -0.15 0.34 -3.57
C GLY A 91 -1.03 1.04 -4.60
N LEU A 92 -0.63 2.29 -4.94
CA LEU A 92 -1.42 3.20 -5.79
C LEU A 92 -1.42 2.76 -7.26
N PHE A 93 -0.24 2.42 -7.79
CA PHE A 93 -0.04 2.19 -9.22
C PHE A 93 -0.14 0.72 -9.65
N ARG A 94 -0.40 -0.19 -8.72
CA ARG A 94 -0.57 -1.61 -9.05
C ARG A 94 -2.04 -1.92 -9.30
N PRO A 95 -2.36 -2.70 -10.34
CA PRO A 95 -3.71 -3.11 -10.63
C PRO A 95 -4.28 -3.93 -9.45
N LYS A 96 -5.57 -3.81 -9.25
CA LYS A 96 -6.33 -4.64 -8.33
C LYS A 96 -6.35 -6.06 -8.86
N GLN A 97 -5.91 -7.02 -8.06
CA GLN A 97 -5.96 -8.45 -8.39
C GLN A 97 -7.14 -9.08 -7.67
N ALA A 98 -8.01 -9.72 -8.42
CA ALA A 98 -9.16 -10.43 -7.89
C ALA A 98 -9.02 -11.91 -8.26
N PHE A 99 -9.04 -12.77 -7.25
CA PHE A 99 -8.94 -14.23 -7.41
C PHE A 99 -10.31 -14.83 -7.13
N ALA A 100 -10.98 -15.34 -8.16
CA ALA A 100 -12.25 -16.04 -8.01
C ALA A 100 -12.03 -17.35 -7.26
N ALA A 101 -12.98 -17.72 -6.40
CA ALA A 101 -12.91 -18.97 -5.66
C ALA A 101 -12.71 -20.19 -6.59
N GLU A 102 -13.36 -20.16 -7.75
CA GLU A 102 -13.29 -21.21 -8.77
C GLU A 102 -11.88 -21.38 -9.38
N THR A 103 -11.06 -20.32 -9.38
CA THR A 103 -9.71 -20.35 -9.91
C THR A 103 -8.66 -20.80 -8.90
N ILE A 104 -9.02 -20.86 -7.61
CA ILE A 104 -8.11 -21.23 -6.54
C ILE A 104 -8.11 -22.75 -6.39
N ALA A 105 -6.95 -23.37 -6.54
CA ALA A 105 -6.76 -24.82 -6.35
C ALA A 105 -6.47 -25.19 -4.90
N ALA A 106 -5.72 -24.34 -4.16
CA ALA A 106 -5.39 -24.56 -2.75
C ALA A 106 -4.98 -23.25 -2.07
N ILE A 107 -5.17 -23.18 -0.76
CA ILE A 107 -4.69 -22.10 0.09
C ILE A 107 -3.64 -22.67 1.04
N GLU A 108 -2.42 -22.15 0.99
CA GLU A 108 -1.33 -22.53 1.89
C GLU A 108 -1.15 -21.45 2.96
N LEU A 109 -1.29 -21.85 4.21
CA LEU A 109 -1.10 -21.00 5.38
C LEU A 109 0.31 -21.21 5.91
N LEU A 110 1.20 -20.22 5.68
CA LEU A 110 2.54 -20.20 6.24
C LEU A 110 2.62 -19.15 7.37
N PRO A 111 3.58 -19.25 8.29
CA PRO A 111 3.68 -18.35 9.46
C PRO A 111 3.76 -16.86 9.12
N ARG A 112 4.27 -16.51 7.94
CA ARG A 112 4.51 -15.11 7.52
C ARG A 112 3.82 -14.71 6.23
N GLN A 113 3.18 -15.65 5.54
CA GLN A 113 2.52 -15.42 4.25
C GLN A 113 1.35 -16.38 4.06
N LEU A 114 0.33 -15.92 3.35
CA LEU A 114 -0.73 -16.73 2.82
C LEU A 114 -0.45 -16.89 1.33
N ARG A 115 -0.41 -18.12 0.83
CA ARG A 115 -0.13 -18.38 -0.58
C ARG A 115 -1.37 -18.97 -1.23
N LEU A 116 -1.85 -18.31 -2.29
CA LEU A 116 -2.93 -18.82 -3.12
C LEU A 116 -2.31 -19.62 -4.27
N LYS A 117 -2.63 -20.89 -4.37
CA LYS A 117 -2.31 -21.71 -5.57
C LYS A 117 -3.50 -21.69 -6.50
N LEU A 118 -3.28 -21.27 -7.72
CA LEU A 118 -4.30 -21.25 -8.76
C LEU A 118 -4.30 -22.55 -9.55
N LYS A 119 -5.42 -22.83 -10.21
CA LYS A 119 -5.58 -24.05 -11.04
C LYS A 119 -4.68 -24.05 -12.28
N ASP A 120 -4.22 -22.88 -12.72
CA ASP A 120 -3.25 -22.71 -13.81
C ASP A 120 -1.80 -23.04 -13.40
N GLY A 121 -1.58 -23.44 -12.15
CA GLY A 121 -0.24 -23.74 -11.60
C GLY A 121 0.48 -22.51 -11.04
N THR A 122 -0.05 -21.31 -11.22
CA THR A 122 0.56 -20.10 -10.64
C THR A 122 0.32 -20.01 -9.13
N SER A 123 1.27 -19.43 -8.41
CA SER A 123 1.14 -19.21 -6.97
C SER A 123 1.34 -17.74 -6.62
N PHE A 124 0.41 -17.23 -5.83
CA PHE A 124 0.38 -15.84 -5.39
C PHE A 124 0.67 -15.74 -3.88
N PRO A 125 1.85 -15.22 -3.50
CA PRO A 125 2.18 -14.99 -2.09
C PRO A 125 1.57 -13.68 -1.60
N LEU A 126 0.74 -13.76 -0.57
CA LEU A 126 0.18 -12.61 0.16
C LEU A 126 0.93 -12.45 1.47
N SER A 127 1.67 -11.37 1.63
CA SER A 127 2.50 -11.13 2.82
C SER A 127 1.64 -10.78 4.05
N LEU A 128 1.64 -11.64 5.06
CA LEU A 128 1.03 -11.36 6.36
C LEU A 128 1.87 -10.40 7.22
N ARG A 129 3.12 -10.08 6.80
CA ARG A 129 3.96 -9.09 7.48
C ARG A 129 3.40 -7.68 7.37
N GLU A 130 2.64 -7.40 6.31
CA GLU A 130 1.99 -6.12 6.07
C GLU A 130 0.76 -5.90 6.96
N ILE A 131 0.32 -6.94 7.69
CA ILE A 131 -0.79 -6.86 8.62
C ILE A 131 -0.24 -6.58 10.02
N ARG A 132 -0.53 -5.39 10.54
CA ARG A 132 -0.09 -4.99 11.86
C ARG A 132 -0.96 -5.60 12.96
N GLY A 133 -0.32 -6.29 13.90
CA GLY A 133 -0.94 -6.85 15.09
C GLY A 133 -1.34 -8.32 14.95
N ALA A 134 -1.01 -9.12 15.98
CA ALA A 134 -1.28 -10.57 16.01
C ALA A 134 -2.77 -10.90 15.89
N LYS A 135 -3.64 -10.10 16.52
CA LYS A 135 -5.10 -10.27 16.47
C LYS A 135 -5.64 -10.15 15.05
N ARG A 136 -5.16 -9.15 14.28
CA ARG A 136 -5.58 -8.95 12.89
C ARG A 136 -5.06 -10.05 11.96
N LYS A 137 -3.83 -10.53 12.19
CA LYS A 137 -3.28 -11.68 11.44
C LYS A 137 -4.14 -12.94 11.63
N ARG A 138 -4.52 -13.24 12.88
CA ARG A 138 -5.43 -14.37 13.18
C ARG A 138 -6.76 -14.21 12.45
N LEU A 139 -7.38 -13.03 12.50
CA LEU A 139 -8.63 -12.75 11.79
C LEU A 139 -8.52 -12.97 10.27
N VAL A 140 -7.40 -12.63 9.65
CA VAL A 140 -7.19 -12.89 8.21
C VAL A 140 -7.06 -14.39 7.95
N ILE A 141 -6.32 -15.12 8.78
CA ILE A 141 -6.20 -16.58 8.67
C ILE A 141 -7.57 -17.26 8.86
N ASP A 142 -8.34 -16.84 9.86
CA ASP A 142 -9.67 -17.40 10.12
C ASP A 142 -10.63 -17.11 8.95
N LYS A 143 -10.57 -15.90 8.37
CA LYS A 143 -11.35 -15.57 7.18
C LYS A 143 -10.92 -16.37 5.95
N ALA A 144 -9.62 -16.61 5.78
CA ALA A 144 -9.12 -17.46 4.70
C ALA A 144 -9.61 -18.91 4.85
N ARG A 145 -9.60 -19.45 6.09
CA ARG A 145 -10.17 -20.78 6.38
C ARG A 145 -11.67 -20.84 6.12
N THR A 146 -12.42 -19.83 6.56
CA THR A 146 -13.87 -19.74 6.33
C THR A 146 -14.17 -19.70 4.83
N PHE A 147 -13.45 -18.87 4.07
CA PHE A 147 -13.59 -18.79 2.63
C PHE A 147 -13.27 -20.13 1.95
N ALA A 148 -12.19 -20.79 2.35
CA ALA A 148 -11.80 -22.10 1.83
C ALA A 148 -12.87 -23.17 2.12
N ALA A 149 -13.42 -23.19 3.34
CA ALA A 149 -14.48 -24.11 3.72
C ALA A 149 -15.76 -23.88 2.91
N GLN A 150 -16.15 -22.63 2.67
CA GLN A 150 -17.33 -22.29 1.88
C GLN A 150 -17.23 -22.77 0.42
N HIS A 151 -16.02 -22.79 -0.13
CA HIS A 151 -15.77 -23.16 -1.53
C HIS A 151 -15.10 -24.52 -1.69
N GLN A 152 -15.02 -25.31 -0.62
CA GLN A 152 -14.38 -26.65 -0.61
C GLN A 152 -12.93 -26.62 -1.14
N ILE A 153 -12.22 -25.52 -0.90
CA ILE A 153 -10.82 -25.36 -1.28
C ILE A 153 -9.92 -25.99 -0.23
N PRO A 154 -8.99 -26.89 -0.60
CA PRO A 154 -8.09 -27.51 0.37
C PRO A 154 -7.16 -26.47 1.00
N VAL A 155 -7.05 -26.50 2.33
CA VAL A 155 -6.12 -25.67 3.11
C VAL A 155 -4.95 -26.54 3.53
N ARG A 156 -3.72 -26.09 3.23
CA ARG A 156 -2.48 -26.71 3.68
C ARG A 156 -1.79 -25.80 4.69
N GLU A 157 -1.44 -26.34 5.83
CA GLU A 157 -0.66 -25.67 6.87
C GLU A 157 0.76 -26.21 6.83
N ALA A 158 1.76 -25.32 6.74
CA ALA A 158 3.18 -25.66 6.72
C ALA A 158 3.94 -24.92 7.84
#